data_c7868373a3ebef5861efbb96067dfa76
#
_entry.id   c7868373a3ebef5861efbb96067dfa76
#
_cell.length_a   1.000
_cell.length_b   1.000
_cell.length_c   1.000
_cell.angle_alpha   90.00
_cell.angle_beta   90.00
_cell.angle_gamma   90.00
#
_symmetry.space_group_name_H-M   'P 1'
#
loop_
_entity.id
_entity.type
_entity.pdbx_description
1 polymer ?
#
loop_
_entity_poly.entity_id
_entity_poly.type
_entity_poly.pdbx_seq_one_letter_code
_entity_poly.pdbx_strand_id
1 'polypeptide(L)'
;MPAALPRIFVSIASYRDTECQWTVKDLFEKAAHPDRVFVGICWQFIRDEDADCFQVRTRPDQVRVIEVDARESQGVCWARAQIQSLWQGEEYYFQIDAHSRFAKGWDEMLIDSLRRCPTPRAVLSTYPASYTPPDKLGKDIVALINAKEFDERGILMLGSKAVAPADIPSPRQPVAFIGAGEVFGPSAIVKDVPYDPFIYFIGEEITLAVRLWTHGWDIYPPDVCAVYHEYSERPNKRRHWHDHKKWTELSERAAVRIRHLLGTEPAANALALQQLDRFGLGSARPLEAYERFSGVDFRRRLINGKSQEQLEAELRPEAMRERIVSRFTDIWRTNGWGSSETRSGPGSTLAQTEQLRALLPSLFQDQGVRRLVDAGCGDLNWITHVSETLELYLGFDVVPGLVTDAQRRIEARKTHFAKTADITRDILPKADLILCRDVLTHLPHDLVLDALAAFRKSGTRLLLATTFARGANDPVRLGGWQPIDLCAPPFNLGEPLLRLSEVLPQSSKALGLWRLDPA
;
A
#
# COMPACT_ATOMS: atom_id res chain seq x y z
N MET A 1 8.16 -46.80 21.97
CA MET A 1 8.94 -45.58 21.63
C MET A 1 7.98 -44.41 21.63
N PRO A 2 8.32 -43.26 22.17
CA PRO A 2 7.46 -42.09 22.03
C PRO A 2 7.24 -41.82 20.53
N ALA A 3 6.02 -41.48 20.14
CA ALA A 3 5.70 -41.12 18.75
C ALA A 3 6.63 -40.00 18.31
N ALA A 4 7.15 -40.09 17.07
CA ALA A 4 7.97 -39.03 16.51
C ALA A 4 7.17 -37.70 16.48
N LEU A 5 7.80 -36.60 16.86
CA LEU A 5 7.16 -35.29 16.80
C LEU A 5 6.81 -34.93 15.35
N PRO A 6 5.63 -34.36 15.09
CA PRO A 6 5.26 -33.96 13.75
C PRO A 6 6.20 -32.87 13.22
N ARG A 7 6.63 -33.03 11.97
CA ARG A 7 7.60 -32.13 11.31
C ARG A 7 6.91 -30.90 10.76
N ILE A 8 7.65 -29.79 10.67
CA ILE A 8 7.18 -28.52 10.16
C ILE A 8 8.02 -28.16 8.93
N PHE A 9 7.39 -27.90 7.79
CA PHE A 9 8.03 -27.32 6.61
C PHE A 9 7.80 -25.82 6.60
N VAL A 10 8.87 -25.03 6.72
CA VAL A 10 8.84 -23.57 6.71
C VAL A 10 9.17 -23.06 5.32
N SER A 11 8.29 -22.27 4.73
CA SER A 11 8.39 -21.72 3.38
C SER A 11 8.81 -20.24 3.43
N ILE A 12 9.94 -19.90 2.82
CA ILE A 12 10.53 -18.54 2.81
C ILE A 12 10.82 -18.10 1.39
N ALA A 13 10.09 -17.10 0.88
CA ALA A 13 10.43 -16.42 -0.37
C ALA A 13 11.41 -15.28 -0.05
N SER A 14 12.64 -15.36 -0.54
CA SER A 14 13.69 -14.38 -0.30
C SER A 14 14.09 -13.70 -1.61
N TYR A 15 13.91 -12.38 -1.70
CA TYR A 15 14.30 -11.58 -2.84
C TYR A 15 15.34 -10.55 -2.42
N ARG A 16 16.62 -10.83 -2.72
CA ARG A 16 17.77 -9.94 -2.47
C ARG A 16 17.78 -9.42 -1.00
N ASP A 17 17.40 -10.28 -0.05
CA ASP A 17 17.15 -9.90 1.34
C ASP A 17 18.26 -10.35 2.28
N THR A 18 18.94 -9.39 2.89
CA THR A 18 20.05 -9.59 3.83
C THR A 18 19.59 -10.17 5.17
N GLU A 19 18.29 -10.07 5.52
CA GLU A 19 17.72 -10.60 6.77
C GLU A 19 17.40 -12.11 6.69
N CYS A 20 17.30 -12.70 5.50
CA CYS A 20 16.90 -14.10 5.34
C CYS A 20 17.77 -15.07 6.18
N GLN A 21 19.07 -14.89 6.17
CA GLN A 21 20.02 -15.68 6.97
C GLN A 21 19.76 -15.58 8.48
N TRP A 22 19.42 -14.39 8.95
CA TRP A 22 19.13 -14.13 10.36
C TRP A 22 17.74 -14.66 10.75
N THR A 23 16.78 -14.60 9.84
CA THR A 23 15.48 -15.27 10.00
C THR A 23 15.64 -16.77 10.19
N VAL A 24 16.43 -17.44 9.33
CA VAL A 24 16.68 -18.88 9.43
C VAL A 24 17.41 -19.22 10.73
N LYS A 25 18.38 -18.40 11.12
CA LYS A 25 19.12 -18.59 12.38
C LYS A 25 18.18 -18.49 13.59
N ASP A 26 17.44 -17.40 13.70
CA ASP A 26 16.53 -17.13 14.83
C ASP A 26 15.42 -18.19 14.92
N LEU A 27 14.90 -18.63 13.77
CA LEU A 27 13.91 -19.70 13.66
C LEU A 27 14.38 -20.98 14.35
N PHE A 28 15.59 -21.44 14.07
CA PHE A 28 16.15 -22.66 14.68
C PHE A 28 16.54 -22.46 16.14
N GLU A 29 17.12 -21.31 16.49
CA GLU A 29 17.54 -21.00 17.86
C GLU A 29 16.37 -20.86 18.83
N LYS A 30 15.21 -20.42 18.32
CA LYS A 30 14.01 -20.19 19.13
C LYS A 30 13.03 -21.37 19.14
N ALA A 31 13.18 -22.34 18.25
CA ALA A 31 12.34 -23.53 18.26
C ALA A 31 12.56 -24.37 19.53
N ALA A 32 11.48 -24.88 20.11
CA ALA A 32 11.56 -25.84 21.21
C ALA A 32 12.16 -27.19 20.72
N HIS A 33 11.84 -27.56 19.48
CA HIS A 33 12.31 -28.81 18.86
C HIS A 33 12.88 -28.55 17.46
N PRO A 34 14.09 -27.95 17.34
CA PRO A 34 14.65 -27.58 16.05
C PRO A 34 14.86 -28.75 15.09
N ASP A 35 14.99 -30.00 15.59
CA ASP A 35 15.22 -31.19 14.76
C ASP A 35 13.99 -31.61 13.94
N ARG A 36 12.78 -31.10 14.27
CA ARG A 36 11.55 -31.34 13.49
C ARG A 36 11.28 -30.29 12.44
N VAL A 37 12.10 -29.21 12.38
CA VAL A 37 11.89 -28.08 11.50
C VAL A 37 12.71 -28.21 10.22
N PHE A 38 12.08 -28.10 9.07
CA PHE A 38 12.70 -28.13 7.75
C PHE A 38 12.34 -26.85 7.01
N VAL A 39 13.32 -26.22 6.37
CA VAL A 39 13.13 -24.91 5.71
C VAL A 39 13.30 -25.07 4.21
N GLY A 40 12.36 -24.57 3.45
CA GLY A 40 12.46 -24.38 2.00
C GLY A 40 12.62 -22.89 1.67
N ILE A 41 13.62 -22.55 0.86
CA ILE A 41 13.89 -21.18 0.48
C ILE A 41 13.96 -21.07 -1.05
N CYS A 42 13.19 -20.18 -1.64
CA CYS A 42 13.47 -19.66 -2.97
C CYS A 42 14.36 -18.43 -2.80
N TRP A 43 15.65 -18.62 -3.00
CA TRP A 43 16.65 -17.58 -2.82
C TRP A 43 16.94 -16.91 -4.15
N GLN A 44 16.41 -15.71 -4.31
CA GLN A 44 16.50 -14.90 -5.52
C GLN A 44 17.55 -13.81 -5.28
N PHE A 45 18.67 -13.86 -5.99
CA PHE A 45 19.83 -12.99 -5.78
C PHE A 45 20.59 -12.73 -7.08
N ILE A 46 21.39 -11.67 -7.12
CA ILE A 46 22.36 -11.40 -8.16
C ILE A 46 23.73 -11.68 -7.58
N ARG A 47 24.39 -12.73 -8.09
CA ARG A 47 25.60 -13.32 -7.47
C ARG A 47 26.71 -12.31 -7.16
N ASP A 48 26.96 -11.39 -8.09
CA ASP A 48 28.06 -10.42 -7.96
C ASP A 48 27.67 -9.17 -7.15
N GLU A 49 26.38 -8.98 -6.85
CA GLU A 49 25.88 -7.80 -6.15
C GLU A 49 25.40 -8.09 -4.72
N ASP A 50 24.97 -9.32 -4.45
CA ASP A 50 24.26 -9.69 -3.23
C ASP A 50 25.09 -10.64 -2.35
N ALA A 51 26.40 -10.39 -2.26
CA ALA A 51 27.31 -11.18 -1.43
C ALA A 51 26.95 -11.15 0.08
N ASP A 52 26.17 -10.17 0.51
CA ASP A 52 25.68 -9.97 1.86
C ASP A 52 24.39 -10.74 2.19
N CYS A 53 23.75 -11.35 1.16
CA CYS A 53 22.56 -12.19 1.34
C CYS A 53 22.98 -13.63 1.65
N PHE A 54 22.35 -14.23 2.64
CA PHE A 54 22.46 -15.66 2.96
C PHE A 54 23.90 -16.18 3.15
N GLN A 55 24.74 -15.43 3.84
CA GLN A 55 26.13 -15.80 4.13
C GLN A 55 26.23 -16.86 5.25
N VAL A 56 25.31 -16.81 6.23
CA VAL A 56 25.27 -17.72 7.38
C VAL A 56 24.37 -18.90 7.06
N ARG A 57 24.91 -20.10 7.13
CA ARG A 57 24.17 -21.36 6.90
C ARG A 57 23.97 -22.10 8.21
N THR A 58 22.80 -21.95 8.79
CA THR A 58 22.39 -22.68 10.00
C THR A 58 21.69 -23.96 9.62
N ARG A 59 22.09 -25.10 10.19
CA ARG A 59 21.52 -26.43 9.98
C ARG A 59 21.33 -26.79 8.49
N PRO A 60 22.38 -26.84 7.69
CA PRO A 60 22.31 -27.00 6.23
C PRO A 60 21.55 -28.26 5.78
N ASP A 61 21.58 -29.33 6.58
CA ASP A 61 20.88 -30.60 6.28
C ASP A 61 19.35 -30.48 6.41
N GLN A 62 18.85 -29.42 7.07
CA GLN A 62 17.42 -29.14 7.24
C GLN A 62 16.95 -27.96 6.36
N VAL A 63 17.84 -27.37 5.57
CA VAL A 63 17.53 -26.23 4.69
C VAL A 63 17.67 -26.63 3.23
N ARG A 64 16.56 -26.54 2.48
CA ARG A 64 16.49 -26.84 1.05
C ARG A 64 16.35 -25.53 0.29
N VAL A 65 17.18 -25.31 -0.71
CA VAL A 65 17.26 -24.03 -1.41
C VAL A 65 17.06 -24.22 -2.92
N ILE A 66 16.24 -23.36 -3.51
CA ILE A 66 16.20 -23.11 -4.96
C ILE A 66 16.88 -21.76 -5.19
N GLU A 67 18.02 -21.76 -5.86
CA GLU A 67 18.73 -20.55 -6.25
C GLU A 67 18.23 -20.06 -7.61
N VAL A 68 17.90 -18.77 -7.68
CA VAL A 68 17.38 -18.11 -8.89
C VAL A 68 18.10 -16.79 -9.06
N ASP A 69 18.49 -16.48 -10.30
CA ASP A 69 18.91 -15.11 -10.63
C ASP A 69 17.73 -14.17 -10.41
N ALA A 70 17.90 -13.15 -9.55
CA ALA A 70 16.83 -12.24 -9.21
C ALA A 70 16.19 -11.57 -10.44
N ARG A 71 16.92 -11.42 -11.53
CA ARG A 71 16.45 -10.86 -12.80
C ARG A 71 15.43 -11.75 -13.53
N GLU A 72 15.36 -13.04 -13.17
CA GLU A 72 14.42 -14.02 -13.73
C GLU A 72 13.18 -14.22 -12.83
N SER A 73 13.12 -13.53 -11.69
CA SER A 73 12.01 -13.62 -10.76
C SER A 73 10.69 -13.18 -11.40
N GLN A 74 9.60 -13.87 -11.05
CA GLN A 74 8.25 -13.54 -11.51
C GLN A 74 7.35 -13.06 -10.37
N GLY A 75 7.91 -12.73 -9.21
CA GLY A 75 7.19 -12.23 -8.05
C GLY A 75 7.06 -13.25 -6.92
N VAL A 76 6.46 -12.80 -5.81
CA VAL A 76 6.42 -13.57 -4.55
C VAL A 76 5.60 -14.86 -4.67
N CYS A 77 4.44 -14.83 -5.33
CA CYS A 77 3.58 -16.02 -5.44
C CYS A 77 4.25 -17.11 -6.30
N TRP A 78 4.96 -16.70 -7.35
CA TRP A 78 5.78 -17.62 -8.14
C TRP A 78 6.87 -18.25 -7.28
N ALA A 79 7.59 -17.47 -6.49
CA ALA A 79 8.63 -17.98 -5.59
C ALA A 79 8.05 -18.95 -4.56
N ARG A 80 6.90 -18.63 -3.94
CA ARG A 80 6.21 -19.52 -2.99
C ARG A 80 5.75 -20.83 -3.65
N ALA A 81 5.29 -20.80 -4.90
CA ALA A 81 4.96 -21.99 -5.67
C ALA A 81 6.20 -22.87 -5.92
N GLN A 82 7.37 -22.28 -6.19
CA GLN A 82 8.61 -23.02 -6.32
C GLN A 82 9.00 -23.72 -5.00
N ILE A 83 8.87 -23.00 -3.87
CA ILE A 83 9.21 -23.55 -2.55
C ILE A 83 8.33 -24.76 -2.19
N GLN A 84 7.06 -24.76 -2.58
CA GLN A 84 6.17 -25.89 -2.33
C GLN A 84 6.68 -27.21 -2.95
N SER A 85 7.51 -27.16 -4.01
CA SER A 85 8.15 -28.33 -4.60
C SER A 85 9.24 -28.95 -3.70
N LEU A 86 9.73 -28.21 -2.71
CA LEU A 86 10.73 -28.66 -1.74
C LEU A 86 10.12 -29.40 -0.55
N TRP A 87 8.80 -29.37 -0.41
CA TRP A 87 8.09 -30.09 0.64
C TRP A 87 8.23 -31.62 0.47
N GLN A 88 8.57 -32.34 1.53
CA GLN A 88 8.85 -33.77 1.52
C GLN A 88 7.94 -34.55 2.48
N GLY A 89 6.70 -34.07 2.68
CA GLY A 89 5.71 -34.75 3.48
C GLY A 89 5.77 -34.41 4.97
N GLU A 90 6.37 -33.29 5.34
CA GLU A 90 6.25 -32.75 6.70
C GLU A 90 4.76 -32.50 7.00
N GLU A 91 4.34 -32.71 8.26
CA GLU A 91 2.95 -32.74 8.67
C GLU A 91 2.31 -31.31 8.72
N TYR A 92 3.13 -30.30 9.01
CA TYR A 92 2.70 -28.90 9.04
C TYR A 92 3.42 -28.07 7.99
N TYR A 93 2.70 -27.10 7.43
CA TYR A 93 3.21 -26.08 6.53
C TYR A 93 3.18 -24.73 7.25
N PHE A 94 4.29 -24.01 7.18
CA PHE A 94 4.46 -22.69 7.78
C PHE A 94 5.06 -21.73 6.78
N GLN A 95 4.32 -20.69 6.38
CA GLN A 95 4.78 -19.65 5.48
C GLN A 95 5.08 -18.37 6.24
N ILE A 96 6.24 -17.79 5.96
CA ILE A 96 6.71 -16.53 6.53
C ILE A 96 7.46 -15.71 5.48
N ASP A 97 7.73 -14.45 5.80
CA ASP A 97 8.59 -13.59 5.01
C ASP A 97 10.08 -13.73 5.42
N ALA A 98 10.98 -13.34 4.50
CA ALA A 98 12.43 -13.50 4.67
C ALA A 98 13.04 -12.64 5.79
N HIS A 99 12.31 -11.67 6.33
CA HIS A 99 12.75 -10.74 7.37
C HIS A 99 11.86 -10.86 8.60
N SER A 100 11.96 -12.02 9.27
CA SER A 100 11.17 -12.38 10.44
C SER A 100 12.04 -12.73 11.66
N ARG A 101 11.46 -12.64 12.86
CA ARG A 101 11.99 -13.14 14.13
C ARG A 101 10.91 -13.93 14.86
N PHE A 102 11.29 -14.69 15.87
CA PHE A 102 10.40 -15.66 16.50
C PHE A 102 10.35 -15.51 18.02
N ALA A 103 9.21 -15.84 18.59
CA ALA A 103 9.09 -16.09 20.02
C ALA A 103 9.77 -17.43 20.38
N LYS A 104 10.28 -17.52 21.61
CA LYS A 104 10.87 -18.78 22.10
C LYS A 104 9.79 -19.87 22.17
N GLY A 105 10.05 -21.04 21.57
CA GLY A 105 9.10 -22.16 21.50
C GLY A 105 7.97 -21.94 20.49
N TRP A 106 8.18 -21.11 19.48
CA TRP A 106 7.20 -20.78 18.45
C TRP A 106 6.54 -21.99 17.80
N ASP A 107 7.30 -23.07 17.63
CA ASP A 107 6.87 -24.31 16.97
C ASP A 107 5.83 -25.07 17.81
N GLU A 108 5.95 -25.09 19.14
CA GLU A 108 4.92 -25.61 20.04
C GLU A 108 3.73 -24.66 20.15
N MET A 109 4.00 -23.35 20.29
CA MET A 109 2.97 -22.33 20.41
C MET A 109 1.99 -22.39 19.22
N LEU A 110 2.49 -22.48 17.98
CA LEU A 110 1.64 -22.54 16.78
C LEU A 110 0.89 -23.87 16.68
N ILE A 111 1.53 -25.00 16.95
CA ILE A 111 0.85 -26.30 16.93
C ILE A 111 -0.28 -26.34 17.97
N ASP A 112 -0.02 -25.87 19.19
CA ASP A 112 -1.02 -25.85 20.25
C ASP A 112 -2.14 -24.84 19.95
N SER A 113 -1.80 -23.69 19.38
CA SER A 113 -2.78 -22.75 18.87
C SER A 113 -3.68 -23.40 17.80
N LEU A 114 -3.09 -24.09 16.83
CA LEU A 114 -3.85 -24.79 15.78
C LEU A 114 -4.76 -25.89 16.36
N ARG A 115 -4.28 -26.68 17.32
CA ARG A 115 -5.07 -27.74 17.98
C ARG A 115 -6.30 -27.23 18.72
N ARG A 116 -6.29 -25.97 19.16
CA ARG A 116 -7.45 -25.33 19.78
C ARG A 116 -8.49 -24.83 18.77
N CYS A 117 -8.24 -24.95 17.46
CA CYS A 117 -9.25 -24.64 16.46
C CYS A 117 -10.36 -25.68 16.43
N PRO A 118 -11.62 -25.29 16.18
CA PRO A 118 -12.76 -26.22 16.23
C PRO A 118 -12.86 -27.20 15.05
N THR A 119 -12.00 -27.07 14.06
CA THR A 119 -11.98 -27.93 12.87
C THR A 119 -10.56 -28.42 12.54
N PRO A 120 -10.39 -29.66 12.04
CA PRO A 120 -9.09 -30.16 11.58
C PRO A 120 -8.61 -29.50 10.27
N ARG A 121 -9.49 -28.83 9.53
CA ARG A 121 -9.17 -28.07 8.31
C ARG A 121 -8.99 -26.58 8.64
N ALA A 122 -8.26 -26.31 9.72
CA ALA A 122 -7.94 -24.96 10.16
C ALA A 122 -6.59 -24.49 9.63
N VAL A 123 -6.50 -23.21 9.32
CA VAL A 123 -5.27 -22.48 9.00
C VAL A 123 -5.19 -21.27 9.91
N LEU A 124 -4.07 -21.11 10.62
CA LEU A 124 -3.77 -19.91 11.40
C LEU A 124 -3.18 -18.85 10.50
N SER A 125 -3.64 -17.61 10.61
CA SER A 125 -3.03 -16.49 9.92
C SER A 125 -3.27 -15.15 10.62
N THR A 126 -2.26 -14.30 10.56
CA THR A 126 -2.28 -12.91 11.04
C THR A 126 -1.20 -12.10 10.30
N TYR A 127 -1.21 -10.79 10.40
CA TYR A 127 -0.01 -10.00 10.16
C TYR A 127 0.87 -10.06 11.41
N PRO A 128 2.13 -10.51 11.30
CA PRO A 128 3.02 -10.63 12.44
C PRO A 128 3.22 -9.31 13.19
N ALA A 129 3.55 -9.37 14.46
CA ALA A 129 3.98 -8.21 15.23
C ALA A 129 5.25 -7.59 14.61
N SER A 130 5.58 -6.35 14.97
CA SER A 130 6.77 -5.70 14.42
C SER A 130 8.05 -6.08 15.17
N TYR A 131 9.19 -6.09 14.47
CA TYR A 131 10.51 -5.97 15.09
C TYR A 131 11.37 -4.96 14.35
N THR A 132 12.43 -4.49 15.01
CA THR A 132 13.46 -3.65 14.42
C THR A 132 14.79 -4.40 14.47
N PRO A 133 15.50 -4.56 13.35
CA PRO A 133 16.81 -5.19 13.32
C PRO A 133 17.80 -4.55 14.31
N PRO A 134 18.73 -5.34 14.90
CA PRO A 134 18.85 -6.78 14.65
C PRO A 134 17.80 -7.64 15.33
N ASP A 135 17.35 -7.35 16.56
CA ASP A 135 16.52 -8.26 17.36
C ASP A 135 15.59 -7.56 18.35
N LYS A 136 15.26 -6.28 18.12
CA LYS A 136 14.35 -5.53 19.01
C LYS A 136 12.91 -5.88 18.67
N LEU A 137 12.34 -6.85 19.39
CA LEU A 137 10.94 -7.25 19.23
C LEU A 137 9.99 -6.13 19.68
N GLY A 138 8.90 -5.96 18.95
CA GLY A 138 7.81 -5.07 19.29
C GLY A 138 6.89 -5.66 20.36
N LYS A 139 5.72 -5.04 20.53
CA LYS A 139 4.69 -5.53 21.45
C LYS A 139 4.01 -6.77 20.85
N ASP A 140 3.71 -7.75 21.70
CA ASP A 140 2.94 -8.93 21.33
C ASP A 140 1.52 -8.54 20.92
N ILE A 141 1.18 -8.79 19.68
CA ILE A 141 -0.14 -8.54 19.11
C ILE A 141 -0.57 -9.68 18.19
N VAL A 142 -1.86 -9.75 17.96
CA VAL A 142 -2.48 -10.49 16.85
C VAL A 142 -3.24 -9.49 16.00
N ALA A 143 -2.99 -9.45 14.71
CA ALA A 143 -3.69 -8.58 13.79
C ALA A 143 -4.95 -9.26 13.24
N LEU A 144 -6.12 -8.78 13.62
CA LEU A 144 -7.39 -9.19 13.03
C LEU A 144 -7.54 -8.52 11.68
N ILE A 145 -7.41 -9.30 10.61
CA ILE A 145 -7.40 -8.80 9.23
C ILE A 145 -8.84 -8.52 8.77
N ASN A 146 -9.04 -7.42 8.08
CA ASN A 146 -10.33 -6.97 7.58
C ASN A 146 -10.24 -6.42 6.14
N ALA A 147 -11.37 -6.36 5.45
CA ALA A 147 -11.49 -5.64 4.19
C ALA A 147 -11.33 -4.13 4.43
N LYS A 148 -10.51 -3.46 3.62
CA LYS A 148 -10.23 -2.03 3.76
C LYS A 148 -10.83 -1.22 2.62
N GLU A 149 -10.42 -1.51 1.40
CA GLU A 149 -10.81 -0.77 0.19
C GLU A 149 -10.53 -1.61 -1.06
N PHE A 150 -11.12 -1.23 -2.19
CA PHE A 150 -10.68 -1.74 -3.50
C PHE A 150 -9.69 -0.77 -4.12
N ASP A 151 -8.59 -1.27 -4.68
CA ASP A 151 -7.65 -0.44 -5.43
C ASP A 151 -8.23 -0.02 -6.81
N GLU A 152 -7.49 0.80 -7.56
CA GLU A 152 -7.89 1.29 -8.88
C GLU A 152 -8.15 0.16 -9.89
N ARG A 153 -7.48 -0.98 -9.73
CA ARG A 153 -7.64 -2.17 -10.56
C ARG A 153 -8.81 -3.05 -10.12
N GLY A 154 -9.53 -2.67 -9.05
CA GLY A 154 -10.64 -3.41 -8.48
C GLY A 154 -10.22 -4.63 -7.66
N ILE A 155 -9.01 -4.63 -7.10
CA ILE A 155 -8.52 -5.66 -6.20
C ILE A 155 -8.75 -5.22 -4.76
N LEU A 156 -9.32 -6.12 -3.95
CA LEU A 156 -9.54 -5.84 -2.52
C LEU A 156 -8.20 -5.72 -1.78
N MET A 157 -8.01 -4.61 -1.12
CA MET A 157 -6.92 -4.34 -0.20
C MET A 157 -7.37 -4.63 1.22
N LEU A 158 -6.47 -5.22 2.00
CA LEU A 158 -6.74 -5.61 3.37
C LEU A 158 -6.12 -4.61 4.36
N GLY A 159 -6.77 -4.45 5.49
CA GLY A 159 -6.29 -3.74 6.66
C GLY A 159 -6.28 -4.67 7.86
N SER A 160 -5.93 -4.16 9.03
CA SER A 160 -5.99 -4.93 10.25
C SER A 160 -6.23 -4.07 11.49
N LYS A 161 -6.73 -4.73 12.54
CA LYS A 161 -6.83 -4.18 13.89
C LYS A 161 -5.99 -5.03 14.83
N ALA A 162 -5.00 -4.43 15.48
CA ALA A 162 -4.19 -5.10 16.48
C ALA A 162 -4.97 -5.32 17.78
N VAL A 163 -4.88 -6.53 18.33
CA VAL A 163 -5.42 -6.92 19.64
C VAL A 163 -4.36 -7.67 20.44
N ALA A 164 -4.51 -7.77 21.74
CA ALA A 164 -3.64 -8.66 22.52
C ALA A 164 -4.00 -10.13 22.26
N PRO A 165 -3.03 -11.06 22.27
CA PRO A 165 -3.33 -12.51 22.12
C PRO A 165 -4.40 -13.02 23.07
N ALA A 166 -4.45 -12.50 24.30
CA ALA A 166 -5.43 -12.86 25.32
C ALA A 166 -6.87 -12.38 24.99
N ASP A 167 -7.01 -11.42 24.07
CA ASP A 167 -8.32 -10.90 23.64
C ASP A 167 -8.94 -11.74 22.50
N ILE A 168 -8.23 -12.76 22.00
CA ILE A 168 -8.77 -13.68 20.99
C ILE A 168 -9.84 -14.56 21.65
N PRO A 169 -11.07 -14.58 21.13
CA PRO A 169 -12.17 -15.34 21.74
C PRO A 169 -11.91 -16.85 21.81
N SER A 170 -12.42 -17.49 22.86
CA SER A 170 -12.45 -18.95 22.96
C SER A 170 -13.90 -19.41 23.20
N PRO A 171 -14.47 -20.30 22.34
CA PRO A 171 -13.89 -20.87 21.13
C PRO A 171 -13.69 -19.81 20.02
N ARG A 172 -12.61 -19.98 19.24
CA ARG A 172 -12.32 -19.08 18.13
C ARG A 172 -13.35 -19.18 17.03
N GLN A 173 -13.64 -18.04 16.41
CA GLN A 173 -14.47 -17.97 15.21
C GLN A 173 -13.60 -17.89 13.96
N PRO A 174 -14.02 -18.50 12.85
CA PRO A 174 -13.30 -18.37 11.58
C PRO A 174 -13.37 -16.91 11.08
N VAL A 175 -12.29 -16.49 10.39
CA VAL A 175 -12.18 -15.17 9.77
C VAL A 175 -12.06 -15.30 8.26
N ALA A 176 -12.37 -14.22 7.53
CA ALA A 176 -12.44 -14.26 6.08
C ALA A 176 -11.08 -14.08 5.38
N PHE A 177 -10.10 -13.46 6.04
CA PHE A 177 -8.89 -12.97 5.37
C PHE A 177 -7.64 -13.56 5.99
N ILE A 178 -6.56 -13.59 5.19
CA ILE A 178 -5.23 -14.03 5.62
C ILE A 178 -4.20 -12.91 5.49
N GLY A 179 -3.11 -13.01 6.27
CA GLY A 179 -1.87 -12.26 6.07
C GLY A 179 -0.78 -13.20 5.55
N ALA A 180 -0.22 -12.88 4.39
CA ALA A 180 0.75 -13.76 3.72
C ALA A 180 2.08 -13.90 4.48
N GLY A 181 2.37 -12.99 5.41
CA GLY A 181 3.57 -13.02 6.26
C GLY A 181 3.53 -14.06 7.39
N GLU A 182 2.35 -14.65 7.71
CA GLU A 182 2.20 -15.73 8.67
C GLU A 182 1.00 -16.60 8.30
N VAL A 183 1.28 -17.81 7.75
CA VAL A 183 0.26 -18.82 7.43
C VAL A 183 0.74 -20.17 7.96
N PHE A 184 0.05 -20.72 8.96
CA PHE A 184 0.39 -21.99 9.59
C PHE A 184 -0.80 -22.95 9.58
N GLY A 185 -0.58 -24.20 9.15
CA GLY A 185 -1.63 -25.21 9.15
C GLY A 185 -1.14 -26.61 8.75
N PRO A 186 -2.06 -27.58 8.64
CA PRO A 186 -1.73 -28.91 8.11
C PRO A 186 -1.19 -28.79 6.69
N SER A 187 -0.12 -29.51 6.37
CA SER A 187 0.53 -29.45 5.05
C SER A 187 -0.35 -29.95 3.89
N ALA A 188 -1.49 -30.56 4.19
CA ALA A 188 -2.51 -30.88 3.19
C ALA A 188 -2.94 -29.65 2.35
N ILE A 189 -2.83 -28.44 2.89
CA ILE A 189 -3.08 -27.19 2.14
C ILE A 189 -2.19 -27.04 0.91
N VAL A 190 -0.95 -27.56 0.94
CA VAL A 190 -0.02 -27.53 -0.21
C VAL A 190 -0.55 -28.31 -1.41
N LYS A 191 -1.29 -29.40 -1.15
CA LYS A 191 -1.92 -30.23 -2.19
C LYS A 191 -3.29 -29.69 -2.60
N ASP A 192 -4.11 -29.33 -1.61
CA ASP A 192 -5.49 -28.90 -1.84
C ASP A 192 -5.56 -27.51 -2.47
N VAL A 193 -4.66 -26.62 -2.05
CA VAL A 193 -4.64 -25.19 -2.45
C VAL A 193 -3.20 -24.76 -2.77
N PRO A 194 -2.58 -25.34 -3.82
CA PRO A 194 -1.22 -24.98 -4.19
C PRO A 194 -1.12 -23.50 -4.53
N TYR A 195 0.03 -22.89 -4.26
CA TYR A 195 0.26 -21.49 -4.58
C TYR A 195 0.10 -21.19 -6.06
N ASP A 196 -0.59 -20.12 -6.40
CA ASP A 196 -0.83 -19.71 -7.79
C ASP A 196 0.36 -18.88 -8.31
N PRO A 197 1.22 -19.43 -9.17
CA PRO A 197 2.43 -18.75 -9.64
C PRO A 197 2.15 -17.59 -10.61
N PHE A 198 0.90 -17.44 -11.08
CA PHE A 198 0.49 -16.42 -12.03
C PHE A 198 0.02 -15.13 -11.36
N ILE A 199 -0.02 -15.09 -10.02
CA ILE A 199 -0.25 -13.87 -9.24
C ILE A 199 1.11 -13.26 -8.91
N TYR A 200 1.25 -11.95 -9.19
CA TYR A 200 2.53 -11.27 -9.02
C TYR A 200 2.83 -10.91 -7.56
N PHE A 201 1.99 -10.07 -6.95
CA PHE A 201 2.13 -9.59 -5.58
C PHE A 201 0.77 -9.18 -4.99
N ILE A 202 0.20 -8.03 -5.44
CA ILE A 202 -1.09 -7.54 -4.95
C ILE A 202 -2.19 -8.52 -5.34
N GLY A 203 -3.06 -8.83 -4.36
CA GLY A 203 -4.14 -9.79 -4.49
C GLY A 203 -3.78 -11.22 -4.09
N GLU A 204 -2.52 -11.49 -3.70
CA GLU A 204 -2.09 -12.76 -3.12
C GLU A 204 -2.99 -13.19 -1.97
N GLU A 205 -3.13 -12.35 -0.97
CA GLU A 205 -3.84 -12.64 0.27
C GLU A 205 -5.33 -12.91 0.04
N ILE A 206 -6.01 -12.04 -0.71
CA ILE A 206 -7.43 -12.23 -0.96
C ILE A 206 -7.72 -13.47 -1.82
N THR A 207 -6.92 -13.74 -2.85
CA THR A 207 -7.13 -14.94 -3.68
C THR A 207 -6.82 -16.23 -2.92
N LEU A 208 -5.77 -16.24 -2.09
CA LEU A 208 -5.46 -17.41 -1.26
C LEU A 208 -6.55 -17.63 -0.21
N ALA A 209 -7.08 -16.58 0.43
CA ALA A 209 -8.16 -16.69 1.39
C ALA A 209 -9.44 -17.27 0.75
N VAL A 210 -9.86 -16.75 -0.41
CA VAL A 210 -11.03 -17.26 -1.13
C VAL A 210 -10.82 -18.70 -1.58
N ARG A 211 -9.63 -19.05 -2.07
CA ARG A 211 -9.30 -20.41 -2.49
C ARG A 211 -9.29 -21.39 -1.32
N LEU A 212 -8.66 -21.05 -0.20
CA LEU A 212 -8.73 -21.84 1.03
C LEU A 212 -10.18 -22.11 1.43
N TRP A 213 -10.98 -21.07 1.53
CA TRP A 213 -12.36 -21.19 1.96
C TRP A 213 -13.21 -22.01 1.00
N THR A 214 -13.08 -21.79 -0.32
CA THR A 214 -13.83 -22.57 -1.34
C THR A 214 -13.40 -24.04 -1.42
N HIS A 215 -12.19 -24.37 -0.98
CA HIS A 215 -11.71 -25.76 -0.82
C HIS A 215 -12.08 -26.35 0.55
N GLY A 216 -12.85 -25.66 1.38
CA GLY A 216 -13.33 -26.16 2.67
C GLY A 216 -12.33 -26.01 3.82
N TRP A 217 -11.38 -25.10 3.72
CA TRP A 217 -10.49 -24.70 4.81
C TRP A 217 -11.06 -23.49 5.53
N ASP A 218 -10.87 -23.42 6.86
CA ASP A 218 -11.27 -22.30 7.69
C ASP A 218 -10.04 -21.57 8.22
N ILE A 219 -10.05 -20.25 8.15
CA ILE A 219 -8.96 -19.39 8.61
C ILE A 219 -9.28 -18.90 10.02
N TYR A 220 -8.30 -18.96 10.92
CA TYR A 220 -8.43 -18.49 12.30
C TYR A 220 -7.26 -17.56 12.66
N PRO A 221 -7.49 -16.52 13.47
CA PRO A 221 -6.38 -15.80 14.07
C PRO A 221 -5.70 -16.71 15.09
N PRO A 222 -4.35 -16.69 15.20
CA PRO A 222 -3.67 -17.34 16.32
C PRO A 222 -4.07 -16.67 17.65
N ASP A 223 -3.99 -17.38 18.76
CA ASP A 223 -4.16 -16.84 20.11
C ASP A 223 -2.80 -16.65 20.81
N VAL A 224 -1.75 -16.56 20.02
CA VAL A 224 -0.35 -16.37 20.42
C VAL A 224 0.35 -15.43 19.45
N CYS A 225 1.37 -14.71 19.92
CA CYS A 225 2.29 -13.96 19.06
C CYS A 225 3.57 -14.80 18.90
N ALA A 226 3.68 -15.51 17.79
CA ALA A 226 4.79 -16.43 17.52
C ALA A 226 5.85 -15.82 16.58
N VAL A 227 5.47 -14.85 15.75
CA VAL A 227 6.30 -14.28 14.69
C VAL A 227 6.30 -12.74 14.77
N TYR A 228 7.45 -12.17 14.44
CA TYR A 228 7.65 -10.73 14.32
C TYR A 228 8.26 -10.44 12.94
N HIS A 229 7.82 -9.39 12.30
CA HIS A 229 8.18 -9.02 10.93
C HIS A 229 8.78 -7.61 10.89
N GLU A 230 9.74 -7.38 9.99
CA GLU A 230 10.29 -6.06 9.77
C GLU A 230 9.45 -5.25 8.79
N TYR A 231 8.77 -4.23 9.29
CA TYR A 231 8.00 -3.28 8.48
C TYR A 231 8.78 -2.02 8.11
N SER A 232 9.99 -1.85 8.65
CA SER A 232 10.78 -0.63 8.42
C SER A 232 11.32 -0.55 6.98
N GLU A 233 11.43 0.68 6.47
CA GLU A 233 12.11 0.97 5.21
C GLU A 233 13.61 1.14 5.49
N ARG A 234 14.39 0.11 5.19
CA ARG A 234 15.85 0.24 5.20
C ARG A 234 16.33 0.92 3.92
N PRO A 235 17.33 1.80 3.95
CA PRO A 235 17.86 2.49 2.76
C PRO A 235 18.28 1.53 1.62
N ASN A 236 18.72 0.32 1.98
CA ASN A 236 19.21 -0.70 1.05
C ASN A 236 18.22 -1.85 0.83
N LYS A 237 16.95 -1.73 1.25
CA LYS A 237 15.94 -2.76 1.01
C LYS A 237 15.63 -2.85 -0.47
N ARG A 238 16.10 -3.93 -1.11
CA ARG A 238 15.87 -4.19 -2.52
C ARG A 238 14.46 -4.74 -2.72
N ARG A 239 13.76 -4.24 -3.72
CA ARG A 239 12.39 -4.65 -4.03
C ARG A 239 12.30 -5.08 -5.48
N HIS A 240 11.51 -6.11 -5.74
CA HIS A 240 11.33 -6.70 -7.06
C HIS A 240 11.02 -5.65 -8.14
N TRP A 241 10.12 -4.73 -7.87
CA TRP A 241 9.71 -3.68 -8.82
C TRP A 241 10.76 -2.59 -9.06
N HIS A 242 11.82 -2.51 -8.26
CA HIS A 242 12.96 -1.62 -8.54
C HIS A 242 13.90 -2.23 -9.60
N ASP A 243 14.03 -3.54 -9.62
CA ASP A 243 14.96 -4.26 -10.48
C ASP A 243 14.32 -4.75 -11.79
N HIS A 244 13.01 -5.01 -11.77
CA HIS A 244 12.27 -5.60 -12.88
C HIS A 244 11.54 -4.57 -13.74
N LYS A 245 12.02 -4.30 -14.96
CA LYS A 245 11.35 -3.37 -15.90
C LYS A 245 9.95 -3.80 -16.33
N LYS A 246 9.64 -5.10 -16.27
CA LYS A 246 8.35 -5.67 -16.68
C LYS A 246 7.38 -5.91 -15.48
N TRP A 247 7.66 -5.38 -14.32
CA TRP A 247 6.82 -5.63 -13.14
C TRP A 247 5.37 -5.13 -13.32
N THR A 248 5.18 -4.05 -14.07
CA THR A 248 3.84 -3.51 -14.38
C THR A 248 3.04 -4.48 -15.25
N GLU A 249 3.67 -5.09 -16.26
CA GLU A 249 3.04 -6.10 -17.13
C GLU A 249 2.63 -7.35 -16.32
N LEU A 250 3.51 -7.82 -15.43
CA LEU A 250 3.22 -8.93 -14.52
C LEU A 250 2.05 -8.60 -13.58
N SER A 251 2.05 -7.38 -13.04
CA SER A 251 1.02 -6.89 -12.13
C SER A 251 -0.34 -6.77 -12.83
N GLU A 252 -0.39 -6.23 -14.04
CA GLU A 252 -1.63 -6.11 -14.82
C GLU A 252 -2.19 -7.47 -15.23
N ARG A 253 -1.35 -8.40 -15.66
CA ARG A 253 -1.77 -9.77 -15.97
C ARG A 253 -2.32 -10.48 -14.73
N ALA A 254 -1.68 -10.30 -13.59
CA ALA A 254 -2.17 -10.82 -12.31
C ALA A 254 -3.53 -10.20 -11.93
N ALA A 255 -3.71 -8.89 -12.12
CA ALA A 255 -4.96 -8.21 -11.83
C ALA A 255 -6.13 -8.74 -12.65
N VAL A 256 -5.94 -9.00 -13.96
CA VAL A 256 -6.94 -9.64 -14.82
C VAL A 256 -7.32 -11.03 -14.29
N ARG A 257 -6.33 -11.84 -13.89
CA ARG A 257 -6.57 -13.18 -13.32
C ARG A 257 -7.35 -13.10 -12.00
N ILE A 258 -6.98 -12.19 -11.12
CA ILE A 258 -7.62 -11.99 -9.82
C ILE A 258 -9.08 -11.61 -10.01
N ARG A 259 -9.38 -10.64 -10.87
CA ARG A 259 -10.75 -10.21 -11.16
C ARG A 259 -11.60 -11.36 -11.71
N HIS A 260 -11.03 -12.18 -12.57
CA HIS A 260 -11.72 -13.37 -13.09
C HIS A 260 -12.01 -14.38 -11.97
N LEU A 261 -11.01 -14.73 -11.15
CA LEU A 261 -11.16 -15.68 -10.04
C LEU A 261 -12.22 -15.24 -9.03
N LEU A 262 -12.27 -13.94 -8.73
CA LEU A 262 -13.20 -13.37 -7.77
C LEU A 262 -14.57 -12.97 -8.38
N GLY A 263 -14.82 -13.29 -9.64
CA GLY A 263 -16.09 -13.01 -10.32
C GLY A 263 -16.36 -11.53 -10.57
N THR A 264 -15.37 -10.66 -10.37
CA THR A 264 -15.50 -9.21 -10.63
C THR A 264 -15.69 -8.95 -12.11
N GLU A 265 -14.89 -9.62 -12.96
CA GLU A 265 -14.86 -9.41 -14.40
C GLU A 265 -14.36 -10.67 -15.12
N PRO A 266 -15.04 -11.16 -16.17
CA PRO A 266 -14.55 -12.29 -16.95
C PRO A 266 -13.28 -11.89 -17.72
N ALA A 267 -12.23 -12.74 -17.65
CA ALA A 267 -11.01 -12.48 -18.39
C ALA A 267 -11.17 -12.80 -19.87
N ALA A 268 -10.86 -11.84 -20.73
CA ALA A 268 -10.78 -12.02 -22.18
C ALA A 268 -9.42 -12.59 -22.65
N ASN A 269 -8.44 -12.75 -21.74
CA ASN A 269 -7.07 -13.13 -22.07
C ASN A 269 -6.77 -14.56 -21.62
N ALA A 270 -6.46 -15.45 -22.58
CA ALA A 270 -6.10 -16.85 -22.32
C ALA A 270 -4.91 -17.02 -21.34
N LEU A 271 -3.95 -16.07 -21.33
CA LEU A 271 -2.81 -16.10 -20.40
C LEU A 271 -3.24 -15.93 -18.94
N ALA A 272 -4.31 -15.17 -18.69
CA ALA A 272 -4.85 -15.01 -17.34
C ALA A 272 -5.60 -16.26 -16.85
N LEU A 273 -5.97 -17.16 -17.77
CA LEU A 273 -6.76 -18.37 -17.49
C LEU A 273 -5.90 -19.64 -17.39
N GLN A 274 -4.57 -19.52 -17.45
CA GLN A 274 -3.67 -20.66 -17.39
C GLN A 274 -3.85 -21.47 -16.11
N GLN A 275 -4.01 -22.80 -16.25
CA GLN A 275 -4.06 -23.77 -15.16
C GLN A 275 -5.09 -23.41 -14.05
N LEU A 276 -6.25 -22.87 -14.42
CA LEU A 276 -7.34 -22.59 -13.46
C LEU A 276 -7.95 -23.87 -12.89
N ASP A 277 -7.84 -25.00 -13.56
CA ASP A 277 -8.16 -26.33 -13.05
C ASP A 277 -7.33 -26.67 -11.80
N ARG A 278 -6.09 -26.19 -11.73
CA ARG A 278 -5.18 -26.41 -10.60
C ARG A 278 -5.21 -25.25 -9.58
N PHE A 279 -5.29 -24.01 -10.05
CA PHE A 279 -5.14 -22.82 -9.21
C PHE A 279 -6.43 -22.01 -9.06
N GLY A 280 -7.56 -22.56 -9.52
CA GLY A 280 -8.87 -21.95 -9.41
C GLY A 280 -9.51 -22.06 -8.03
N LEU A 281 -10.80 -21.75 -7.99
CA LEU A 281 -11.61 -21.89 -6.79
C LEU A 281 -11.98 -23.37 -6.56
N GLY A 282 -12.15 -23.74 -5.29
CA GLY A 282 -12.67 -25.02 -4.90
C GLY A 282 -14.18 -25.13 -5.12
N SER A 283 -14.70 -26.34 -4.95
CA SER A 283 -16.14 -26.66 -5.10
C SER A 283 -16.83 -27.01 -3.76
N ALA A 284 -16.10 -26.98 -2.64
CA ALA A 284 -16.69 -27.30 -1.34
C ALA A 284 -17.65 -26.23 -0.84
N ARG A 285 -17.40 -24.96 -1.20
CA ARG A 285 -18.25 -23.81 -0.88
C ARG A 285 -18.26 -22.84 -2.07
N PRO A 286 -19.43 -22.30 -2.49
CA PRO A 286 -19.51 -21.36 -3.60
C PRO A 286 -18.97 -19.97 -3.20
N LEU A 287 -18.49 -19.20 -4.19
CA LEU A 287 -17.95 -17.86 -4.00
C LEU A 287 -18.96 -16.91 -3.32
N GLU A 288 -20.22 -16.98 -3.70
CA GLU A 288 -21.30 -16.16 -3.13
C GLU A 288 -21.49 -16.40 -1.62
N ALA A 289 -21.18 -17.61 -1.14
CA ALA A 289 -21.19 -17.88 0.30
C ALA A 289 -19.97 -17.25 1.00
N TYR A 290 -18.83 -17.17 0.33
CA TYR A 290 -17.68 -16.40 0.85
C TYR A 290 -18.00 -14.91 0.90
N GLU A 291 -18.62 -14.34 -0.13
CA GLU A 291 -19.03 -12.94 -0.16
C GLU A 291 -19.95 -12.60 1.02
N ARG A 292 -20.95 -13.45 1.29
CA ARG A 292 -21.82 -13.29 2.47
C ARG A 292 -21.06 -13.40 3.80
N PHE A 293 -20.10 -14.32 3.87
CA PHE A 293 -19.29 -14.54 5.08
C PHE A 293 -18.33 -13.38 5.34
N SER A 294 -17.66 -12.89 4.31
CA SER A 294 -16.67 -11.81 4.39
C SER A 294 -17.26 -10.41 4.42
N GLY A 295 -18.54 -10.26 4.02
CA GLY A 295 -19.17 -8.97 3.80
C GLY A 295 -18.69 -8.24 2.53
N VAL A 296 -17.98 -8.92 1.63
CA VAL A 296 -17.42 -8.33 0.40
C VAL A 296 -18.22 -8.76 -0.82
N ASP A 297 -18.69 -7.83 -1.60
CA ASP A 297 -19.26 -8.07 -2.95
C ASP A 297 -18.19 -7.67 -3.98
N PHE A 298 -17.53 -8.66 -4.55
CA PHE A 298 -16.42 -8.41 -5.48
C PHE A 298 -16.89 -7.76 -6.79
N ARG A 299 -18.04 -8.17 -7.31
CA ARG A 299 -18.57 -7.64 -8.56
C ARG A 299 -18.95 -6.18 -8.45
N ARG A 300 -19.62 -5.80 -7.36
CA ARG A 300 -20.07 -4.43 -7.11
C ARG A 300 -19.03 -3.60 -6.37
N ARG A 301 -17.94 -4.23 -5.93
CA ARG A 301 -16.86 -3.61 -5.13
C ARG A 301 -17.40 -2.95 -3.85
N LEU A 302 -18.26 -3.68 -3.14
CA LEU A 302 -18.83 -3.21 -1.88
C LEU A 302 -18.21 -3.95 -0.70
N ILE A 303 -18.05 -3.24 0.42
CA ILE A 303 -17.63 -3.79 1.71
C ILE A 303 -18.78 -3.52 2.71
N ASN A 304 -19.35 -4.60 3.27
CA ASN A 304 -20.53 -4.53 4.13
C ASN A 304 -21.69 -3.73 3.48
N GLY A 305 -21.89 -3.92 2.19
CA GLY A 305 -22.93 -3.27 1.41
C GLY A 305 -22.67 -1.82 1.04
N LYS A 306 -21.50 -1.26 1.37
CA LYS A 306 -21.12 0.15 1.13
C LYS A 306 -20.07 0.29 0.05
N SER A 307 -20.22 1.31 -0.80
CA SER A 307 -19.17 1.71 -1.74
C SER A 307 -18.00 2.40 -1.02
N GLN A 308 -16.89 2.56 -1.74
CA GLN A 308 -15.72 3.26 -1.22
C GLN A 308 -16.06 4.71 -0.78
N GLU A 309 -16.84 5.43 -1.58
CA GLU A 309 -17.25 6.81 -1.26
C GLU A 309 -18.11 6.84 0.02
N GLN A 310 -19.01 5.86 0.21
CA GLN A 310 -19.83 5.75 1.40
C GLN A 310 -19.02 5.45 2.65
N LEU A 311 -18.00 4.56 2.53
CA LEU A 311 -17.07 4.26 3.63
C LEU A 311 -16.25 5.49 4.02
N GLU A 312 -15.78 6.24 3.03
CA GLU A 312 -15.03 7.47 3.26
C GLU A 312 -15.87 8.55 3.94
N ALA A 313 -17.12 8.71 3.51
CA ALA A 313 -18.05 9.68 4.10
C ALA A 313 -18.39 9.38 5.58
N GLU A 314 -18.31 8.11 6.01
CA GLU A 314 -18.57 7.70 7.39
C GLU A 314 -17.35 7.82 8.32
N LEU A 315 -16.16 8.04 7.78
CA LEU A 315 -14.99 8.25 8.63
C LEU A 315 -15.16 9.52 9.48
N ARG A 316 -14.86 9.39 10.78
CA ARG A 316 -14.79 10.59 11.63
C ARG A 316 -13.77 11.57 11.05
N PRO A 317 -13.98 12.87 11.24
CA PRO A 317 -13.07 13.88 10.72
C PRO A 317 -11.58 13.64 11.00
N GLU A 318 -11.25 13.20 12.22
CA GLU A 318 -9.87 12.89 12.62
C GLU A 318 -9.30 11.67 11.86
N ALA A 319 -10.11 10.63 11.70
CA ALA A 319 -9.71 9.44 10.94
C ALA A 319 -9.53 9.77 9.44
N MET A 320 -10.32 10.69 8.89
CA MET A 320 -10.10 11.18 7.52
C MET A 320 -8.78 11.96 7.40
N ARG A 321 -8.45 12.81 8.38
CA ARG A 321 -7.16 13.52 8.41
C ARG A 321 -5.98 12.54 8.45
N GLU A 322 -6.02 11.54 9.34
CA GLU A 322 -5.00 10.50 9.43
C GLU A 322 -4.86 9.74 8.10
N ARG A 323 -5.96 9.45 7.44
CA ARG A 323 -5.99 8.79 6.13
C ARG A 323 -5.35 9.65 5.03
N ILE A 324 -5.65 10.95 4.97
CA ILE A 324 -5.04 11.90 4.03
C ILE A 324 -3.53 11.94 4.25
N VAL A 325 -3.08 12.16 5.49
CA VAL A 325 -1.67 12.20 5.87
C VAL A 325 -0.96 10.90 5.48
N SER A 326 -1.53 9.75 5.85
CA SER A 326 -0.97 8.43 5.55
C SER A 326 -0.82 8.23 4.04
N ARG A 327 -1.89 8.46 3.27
CA ARG A 327 -1.90 8.23 1.82
C ARG A 327 -0.85 9.07 1.08
N PHE A 328 -0.79 10.37 1.35
CA PHE A 328 0.19 11.24 0.68
C PHE A 328 1.62 11.03 1.20
N THR A 329 1.79 10.63 2.47
CA THR A 329 3.09 10.21 3.00
C THR A 329 3.62 8.96 2.28
N ASP A 330 2.76 7.98 2.02
CA ASP A 330 3.15 6.77 1.28
C ASP A 330 3.56 7.11 -0.16
N ILE A 331 2.80 7.96 -0.85
CA ILE A 331 3.13 8.43 -2.20
C ILE A 331 4.50 9.14 -2.20
N TRP A 332 4.75 10.05 -1.25
CA TRP A 332 6.02 10.74 -1.12
C TRP A 332 7.18 9.79 -0.86
N ARG A 333 7.04 8.88 0.11
CA ARG A 333 8.08 7.91 0.50
C ARG A 333 8.45 6.97 -0.63
N THR A 334 7.46 6.48 -1.36
CA THR A 334 7.65 5.53 -2.47
C THR A 334 7.99 6.20 -3.80
N ASN A 335 8.03 7.55 -3.85
CA ASN A 335 8.08 8.32 -5.09
C ASN A 335 6.95 7.90 -6.07
N GLY A 336 5.76 7.74 -5.54
CA GLY A 336 4.60 7.23 -6.27
C GLY A 336 4.21 8.06 -7.49
N TRP A 337 4.59 9.34 -7.54
CA TRP A 337 4.45 10.21 -8.73
C TRP A 337 5.51 9.97 -9.82
N GLY A 338 6.59 9.23 -9.55
CA GLY A 338 7.55 8.77 -10.54
C GLY A 338 8.48 9.84 -11.13
N SER A 339 8.80 10.92 -10.41
CA SER A 339 9.75 11.94 -10.86
C SER A 339 11.14 11.74 -10.24
N SER A 340 12.18 11.87 -11.07
CA SER A 340 13.58 11.86 -10.61
C SER A 340 14.07 13.21 -10.08
N GLU A 341 13.40 14.32 -10.44
CA GLU A 341 13.80 15.68 -10.09
C GLU A 341 13.13 16.18 -8.81
N THR A 342 11.87 15.84 -8.60
CA THR A 342 11.04 16.38 -7.52
C THR A 342 10.13 15.30 -6.94
N ARG A 343 9.89 15.33 -5.63
CA ARG A 343 8.94 14.42 -4.96
C ARG A 343 7.48 14.83 -5.13
N SER A 344 7.25 16.00 -5.72
CA SER A 344 5.91 16.52 -6.04
C SER A 344 5.40 16.07 -7.41
N GLY A 345 6.11 15.15 -8.08
CA GLY A 345 5.71 14.56 -9.35
C GLY A 345 6.19 15.30 -10.61
N PRO A 346 6.00 14.69 -11.80
CA PRO A 346 6.51 15.22 -13.07
C PRO A 346 6.02 16.63 -13.39
N GLY A 347 4.77 16.96 -13.01
CA GLY A 347 4.19 18.29 -13.22
C GLY A 347 4.94 19.42 -12.51
N SER A 348 5.73 19.12 -11.47
CA SER A 348 6.49 20.09 -10.67
C SER A 348 7.97 20.20 -11.08
N THR A 349 8.37 19.61 -12.20
CA THR A 349 9.73 19.78 -12.74
C THR A 349 9.94 21.19 -13.31
N LEU A 350 11.20 21.63 -13.36
CA LEU A 350 11.54 22.94 -13.94
C LEU A 350 11.15 23.02 -15.42
N ALA A 351 11.27 21.94 -16.17
CA ALA A 351 10.85 21.90 -17.56
C ALA A 351 9.32 22.10 -17.70
N GLN A 352 8.51 21.42 -16.90
CA GLN A 352 7.04 21.52 -16.96
C GLN A 352 6.50 22.86 -16.44
N THR A 353 7.25 23.56 -15.61
CA THR A 353 6.84 24.82 -14.99
C THR A 353 7.47 26.06 -15.66
N GLU A 354 8.22 25.90 -16.75
CA GLU A 354 8.94 26.98 -17.41
C GLU A 354 8.03 28.16 -17.79
N GLN A 355 6.91 27.87 -18.43
CA GLN A 355 5.93 28.88 -18.83
C GLN A 355 5.31 29.59 -17.63
N LEU A 356 4.96 28.87 -16.58
CA LEU A 356 4.41 29.45 -15.35
C LEU A 356 5.44 30.33 -14.65
N ARG A 357 6.69 29.90 -14.59
CA ARG A 357 7.77 30.69 -13.98
C ARG A 357 8.02 32.00 -14.74
N ALA A 358 7.74 32.05 -16.04
CA ALA A 358 7.81 33.26 -16.82
C ALA A 358 6.59 34.19 -16.61
N LEU A 359 5.39 33.62 -16.42
CA LEU A 359 4.13 34.39 -16.35
C LEU A 359 3.76 34.88 -14.95
N LEU A 360 4.03 34.09 -13.91
CA LEU A 360 3.57 34.38 -12.55
C LEU A 360 4.12 35.68 -11.95
N PRO A 361 5.38 36.08 -12.15
CA PRO A 361 5.87 37.35 -11.62
C PRO A 361 5.06 38.57 -12.12
N SER A 362 4.72 38.61 -13.41
CA SER A 362 3.86 39.66 -13.98
C SER A 362 2.44 39.61 -13.43
N LEU A 363 1.88 38.38 -13.30
CA LEU A 363 0.57 38.21 -12.69
C LEU A 363 0.55 38.71 -11.24
N PHE A 364 1.56 38.42 -10.44
CA PHE A 364 1.66 38.89 -9.06
C PHE A 364 1.71 40.42 -9.01
N GLN A 365 2.48 41.05 -9.88
CA GLN A 365 2.55 42.50 -9.99
C GLN A 365 1.20 43.10 -10.40
N ASP A 366 0.55 42.61 -11.46
CA ASP A 366 -0.70 43.09 -12.00
C ASP A 366 -1.87 42.98 -11.02
N GLN A 367 -1.88 41.90 -10.21
CA GLN A 367 -2.91 41.66 -9.20
C GLN A 367 -2.55 42.23 -7.81
N GLY A 368 -1.39 42.84 -7.65
CA GLY A 368 -0.91 43.40 -6.40
C GLY A 368 -0.66 42.34 -5.33
N VAL A 369 -0.22 41.15 -5.73
CA VAL A 369 0.09 40.01 -4.83
C VAL A 369 1.46 40.23 -4.18
N ARG A 370 1.45 40.48 -2.89
CA ARG A 370 2.67 40.56 -2.04
C ARG A 370 2.80 39.41 -1.08
N ARG A 371 1.65 38.85 -0.66
CA ARG A 371 1.56 37.74 0.29
C ARG A 371 0.90 36.55 -0.39
N LEU A 372 1.64 35.44 -0.53
CA LEU A 372 1.18 34.23 -1.19
C LEU A 372 1.03 33.09 -0.18
N VAL A 373 -0.09 32.41 -0.22
CA VAL A 373 -0.29 31.09 0.38
C VAL A 373 -0.25 30.05 -0.74
N ASP A 374 0.60 29.04 -0.60
CA ASP A 374 0.73 27.91 -1.52
C ASP A 374 0.15 26.64 -0.84
N ALA A 375 -1.04 26.25 -1.29
CA ALA A 375 -1.83 25.17 -0.71
C ALA A 375 -1.54 23.84 -1.45
N GLY A 376 -0.73 22.98 -0.84
CA GLY A 376 -0.12 21.82 -1.45
C GLY A 376 1.22 22.17 -2.10
N CYS A 377 2.10 22.82 -1.32
CA CYS A 377 3.34 23.41 -1.82
C CYS A 377 4.38 22.39 -2.28
N GLY A 378 4.24 21.12 -1.87
CA GLY A 378 5.19 20.07 -2.21
C GLY A 378 6.59 20.36 -1.66
N ASP A 379 7.61 19.96 -2.42
CA ASP A 379 9.03 20.16 -2.08
C ASP A 379 9.59 21.51 -2.55
N LEU A 380 8.76 22.43 -3.01
CA LEU A 380 9.11 23.79 -3.48
C LEU A 380 10.07 23.80 -4.68
N ASN A 381 10.13 22.76 -5.50
CA ASN A 381 11.10 22.63 -6.58
C ASN A 381 11.11 23.82 -7.55
N TRP A 382 9.95 24.29 -7.95
CA TRP A 382 9.82 25.35 -8.96
C TRP A 382 9.41 26.72 -8.40
N ILE A 383 8.59 26.74 -7.33
CA ILE A 383 7.97 27.98 -6.82
C ILE A 383 9.00 28.95 -6.23
N THR A 384 10.11 28.43 -5.73
CA THR A 384 11.22 29.26 -5.23
C THR A 384 11.82 30.19 -6.28
N HIS A 385 11.64 29.89 -7.57
CA HIS A 385 12.12 30.73 -8.69
C HIS A 385 11.22 31.91 -9.01
N VAL A 386 9.99 31.97 -8.46
CA VAL A 386 9.03 33.04 -8.71
C VAL A 386 8.58 33.77 -7.45
N SER A 387 8.91 33.25 -6.29
CA SER A 387 8.49 33.83 -5.00
C SER A 387 9.48 34.86 -4.42
N GLU A 388 10.57 35.19 -5.11
CA GLU A 388 11.63 36.08 -4.62
C GLU A 388 11.16 37.54 -4.40
N THR A 389 10.20 37.98 -5.17
CA THR A 389 9.66 39.33 -5.09
C THR A 389 8.53 39.48 -4.07
N LEU A 390 8.11 38.40 -3.43
CA LEU A 390 7.03 38.41 -2.45
C LEU A 390 7.52 38.91 -1.08
N GLU A 391 6.69 39.68 -0.42
CA GLU A 391 6.92 40.12 0.97
C GLU A 391 6.77 38.92 1.95
N LEU A 392 5.89 37.97 1.60
CA LEU A 392 5.66 36.78 2.42
C LEU A 392 5.21 35.62 1.52
N TYR A 393 5.89 34.48 1.67
CA TYR A 393 5.49 33.20 1.11
C TYR A 393 5.20 32.19 2.22
N LEU A 394 4.04 31.55 2.19
CA LEU A 394 3.62 30.52 3.14
C LEU A 394 3.21 29.26 2.38
N GLY A 395 4.07 28.24 2.38
CA GLY A 395 3.77 26.94 1.81
C GLY A 395 3.12 26.02 2.84
N PHE A 396 2.07 25.31 2.44
CA PHE A 396 1.40 24.31 3.27
C PHE A 396 1.30 22.99 2.53
N ASP A 397 1.64 21.90 3.21
CA ASP A 397 1.46 20.55 2.70
C ASP A 397 1.06 19.60 3.84
N VAL A 398 0.36 18.52 3.52
CA VAL A 398 -0.12 17.57 4.52
C VAL A 398 0.95 16.56 4.95
N VAL A 399 2.05 16.42 4.18
CA VAL A 399 3.14 15.46 4.43
C VAL A 399 4.26 16.07 5.27
N PRO A 400 4.42 15.70 6.56
CA PRO A 400 5.41 16.32 7.44
C PRO A 400 6.86 16.20 6.95
N GLY A 401 7.23 15.04 6.36
CA GLY A 401 8.57 14.82 5.81
C GLY A 401 8.86 15.75 4.63
N LEU A 402 7.90 15.92 3.74
CA LEU A 402 7.99 16.82 2.59
C LEU A 402 8.14 18.28 3.02
N VAL A 403 7.36 18.71 4.03
CA VAL A 403 7.46 20.05 4.63
C VAL A 403 8.83 20.30 5.24
N THR A 404 9.41 19.29 5.89
CA THR A 404 10.78 19.39 6.45
C THR A 404 11.80 19.64 5.33
N ASP A 405 11.70 18.92 4.22
CA ASP A 405 12.59 19.09 3.08
C ASP A 405 12.38 20.47 2.40
N ALA A 406 11.11 20.89 2.26
CA ALA A 406 10.74 22.21 1.76
C ALA A 406 11.32 23.33 2.63
N GLN A 407 11.20 23.22 3.96
CA GLN A 407 11.73 24.22 4.89
C GLN A 407 13.27 24.35 4.80
N ARG A 408 13.99 23.24 4.65
CA ARG A 408 15.46 23.26 4.42
C ARG A 408 15.81 24.01 3.14
N ARG A 409 15.04 23.84 2.06
CA ARG A 409 15.27 24.50 0.77
C ARG A 409 15.16 26.01 0.83
N ILE A 410 14.33 26.54 1.73
CA ILE A 410 14.09 27.99 1.91
C ILE A 410 14.72 28.56 3.21
N GLU A 411 15.54 27.80 3.91
CA GLU A 411 16.11 28.17 5.23
C GLU A 411 16.82 29.54 5.22
N ALA A 412 17.50 29.87 4.12
CA ALA A 412 18.17 31.14 3.96
C ALA A 412 17.22 32.35 3.70
N ARG A 413 15.93 32.10 3.47
CA ARG A 413 14.93 33.11 3.10
C ARG A 413 14.11 33.52 4.32
N LYS A 414 14.30 34.74 4.82
CA LYS A 414 13.65 35.24 6.05
C LYS A 414 12.12 35.42 5.93
N THR A 415 11.58 35.49 4.72
CA THR A 415 10.16 35.75 4.43
C THR A 415 9.43 34.55 3.88
N HIS A 416 10.06 33.37 3.85
CA HIS A 416 9.50 32.15 3.30
C HIS A 416 9.40 31.08 4.39
N PHE A 417 8.23 30.43 4.48
CA PHE A 417 7.96 29.41 5.49
C PHE A 417 7.18 28.25 4.86
N ALA A 418 7.51 27.02 5.27
CA ALA A 418 6.72 25.85 4.98
C ALA A 418 6.19 25.23 6.27
N LYS A 419 4.91 24.83 6.32
CA LYS A 419 4.25 24.27 7.50
C LYS A 419 3.32 23.12 7.11
N THR A 420 3.17 22.16 8.01
CA THR A 420 2.20 21.09 7.83
C THR A 420 0.80 21.60 8.06
N ALA A 421 -0.09 21.38 7.08
CA ALA A 421 -1.51 21.66 7.22
C ALA A 421 -2.33 20.77 6.27
N ASP A 422 -3.55 20.45 6.67
CA ASP A 422 -4.57 19.82 5.87
C ASP A 422 -5.48 20.90 5.26
N ILE A 423 -5.30 21.19 3.98
CA ILE A 423 -6.02 22.25 3.27
C ILE A 423 -7.53 22.02 3.19
N THR A 424 -7.99 20.80 3.44
CA THR A 424 -9.44 20.49 3.44
C THR A 424 -10.12 20.88 4.75
N ARG A 425 -9.34 21.24 5.79
CA ARG A 425 -9.87 21.47 7.15
C ARG A 425 -9.26 22.66 7.87
N ASP A 426 -7.92 22.82 7.74
CA ASP A 426 -7.23 23.87 8.46
C ASP A 426 -7.50 25.23 7.78
N ILE A 427 -7.83 26.24 8.56
CA ILE A 427 -8.00 27.59 8.05
C ILE A 427 -6.62 28.17 7.78
N LEU A 428 -6.34 28.37 6.50
CA LEU A 428 -5.08 28.98 6.07
C LEU A 428 -5.03 30.48 6.42
N PRO A 429 -3.84 31.04 6.65
CA PRO A 429 -3.68 32.47 6.91
C PRO A 429 -4.20 33.32 5.74
N LYS A 430 -4.76 34.49 6.04
CA LYS A 430 -5.17 35.45 5.03
C LYS A 430 -3.95 35.94 4.24
N ALA A 431 -4.05 35.91 2.92
CA ALA A 431 -3.06 36.36 1.96
C ALA A 431 -3.72 37.20 0.85
N ASP A 432 -2.95 37.63 -0.13
CA ASP A 432 -3.49 38.31 -1.33
C ASP A 432 -3.98 37.26 -2.34
N LEU A 433 -3.28 36.11 -2.41
CA LEU A 433 -3.56 34.98 -3.31
C LEU A 433 -3.34 33.65 -2.61
N ILE A 434 -4.22 32.68 -2.85
CA ILE A 434 -3.96 31.26 -2.63
C ILE A 434 -3.61 30.65 -3.98
N LEU A 435 -2.45 30.00 -4.06
CA LEU A 435 -2.07 29.11 -5.16
C LEU A 435 -2.40 27.67 -4.74
N CYS A 436 -3.13 26.93 -5.57
CA CYS A 436 -3.42 25.51 -5.36
C CYS A 436 -3.22 24.75 -6.67
N ARG A 437 -1.98 24.34 -6.94
CA ARG A 437 -1.60 23.75 -8.23
C ARG A 437 -1.40 22.25 -8.13
N ASP A 438 -2.12 21.50 -8.98
CA ASP A 438 -2.04 20.04 -9.09
C ASP A 438 -2.32 19.27 -7.77
N VAL A 439 -3.17 19.84 -6.90
CA VAL A 439 -3.55 19.23 -5.62
C VAL A 439 -4.97 18.71 -5.66
N LEU A 440 -5.93 19.54 -6.07
CA LEU A 440 -7.36 19.20 -6.08
C LEU A 440 -7.66 18.02 -7.02
N THR A 441 -6.83 17.79 -8.03
CA THR A 441 -6.88 16.66 -8.97
C THR A 441 -6.67 15.29 -8.30
N HIS A 442 -6.18 15.29 -7.05
CA HIS A 442 -5.88 14.10 -6.26
C HIS A 442 -6.85 13.86 -5.11
N LEU A 443 -7.86 14.72 -4.98
CA LEU A 443 -8.83 14.69 -3.88
C LEU A 443 -10.22 14.26 -4.37
N PRO A 444 -10.95 13.41 -3.63
CA PRO A 444 -12.38 13.20 -3.81
C PRO A 444 -13.16 14.52 -3.82
N HIS A 445 -14.31 14.55 -4.48
CA HIS A 445 -15.08 15.78 -4.70
C HIS A 445 -15.51 16.49 -3.41
N ASP A 446 -15.88 15.74 -2.38
CA ASP A 446 -16.22 16.26 -1.05
C ASP A 446 -15.03 16.98 -0.40
N LEU A 447 -13.83 16.39 -0.45
CA LEU A 447 -12.62 17.04 0.04
C LEU A 447 -12.20 18.25 -0.78
N VAL A 448 -12.48 18.26 -2.09
CA VAL A 448 -12.31 19.48 -2.91
C VAL A 448 -13.24 20.59 -2.45
N LEU A 449 -14.53 20.29 -2.20
CA LEU A 449 -15.49 21.24 -1.69
C LEU A 449 -15.10 21.77 -0.31
N ASP A 450 -14.60 20.91 0.56
CA ASP A 450 -14.08 21.29 1.89
C ASP A 450 -12.87 22.23 1.77
N ALA A 451 -11.91 21.92 0.86
CA ALA A 451 -10.77 22.80 0.60
C ALA A 451 -11.21 24.18 0.09
N LEU A 452 -12.14 24.22 -0.87
CA LEU A 452 -12.69 25.47 -1.38
C LEU A 452 -13.41 26.29 -0.29
N ALA A 453 -14.12 25.63 0.62
CA ALA A 453 -14.74 26.25 1.77
C ALA A 453 -13.70 26.81 2.76
N ALA A 454 -12.62 26.04 3.04
CA ALA A 454 -11.51 26.49 3.88
C ALA A 454 -10.78 27.70 3.26
N PHE A 455 -10.59 27.73 1.94
CA PHE A 455 -10.00 28.86 1.23
C PHE A 455 -10.85 30.13 1.37
N ARG A 456 -12.18 30.03 1.25
CA ARG A 456 -13.08 31.18 1.49
C ARG A 456 -13.00 31.68 2.95
N LYS A 457 -12.99 30.76 3.91
CA LYS A 457 -12.87 31.10 5.35
C LYS A 457 -11.55 31.81 5.70
N SER A 458 -10.48 31.62 4.93
CA SER A 458 -9.21 32.32 5.13
C SER A 458 -9.33 33.84 4.94
N GLY A 459 -10.36 34.32 4.23
CA GLY A 459 -10.55 35.71 3.86
C GLY A 459 -9.58 36.22 2.78
N THR A 460 -8.89 35.30 2.09
CA THR A 460 -8.04 35.61 0.92
C THR A 460 -8.92 35.93 -0.29
N ARG A 461 -8.58 36.97 -1.05
CA ARG A 461 -9.41 37.43 -2.16
C ARG A 461 -9.33 36.61 -3.43
N LEU A 462 -8.18 36.04 -3.73
CA LEU A 462 -7.89 35.42 -5.02
C LEU A 462 -7.48 33.96 -4.81
N LEU A 463 -7.97 33.09 -5.69
CA LEU A 463 -7.56 31.69 -5.82
C LEU A 463 -7.01 31.51 -7.24
N LEU A 464 -5.79 30.95 -7.33
CA LEU A 464 -5.19 30.49 -8.56
C LEU A 464 -5.04 28.96 -8.46
N ALA A 465 -5.83 28.20 -9.20
CA ALA A 465 -5.88 26.76 -9.06
C ALA A 465 -5.90 26.04 -10.41
N THR A 466 -5.38 24.80 -10.43
CA THR A 466 -5.45 23.92 -11.61
C THR A 466 -6.89 23.62 -11.97
N THR A 467 -7.21 23.76 -13.26
CA THR A 467 -8.51 23.38 -13.84
C THR A 467 -8.33 22.87 -15.27
N PHE A 468 -9.31 22.08 -15.73
CA PHE A 468 -9.38 21.56 -17.08
C PHE A 468 -10.74 21.93 -17.70
N ALA A 469 -10.76 22.30 -18.98
CA ALA A 469 -12.02 22.57 -19.67
C ALA A 469 -12.65 21.27 -20.16
N ARG A 470 -13.55 20.66 -19.35
CA ARG A 470 -14.19 19.36 -19.64
C ARG A 470 -15.72 19.39 -19.58
N GLY A 471 -16.30 20.32 -18.83
CA GLY A 471 -17.75 20.42 -18.60
C GLY A 471 -18.33 19.37 -17.64
N ALA A 472 -17.53 18.42 -17.15
CA ALA A 472 -17.93 17.37 -16.20
C ALA A 472 -16.75 16.91 -15.36
N ASN A 473 -17.02 16.34 -14.19
CA ASN A 473 -16.03 15.79 -13.27
C ASN A 473 -16.30 14.33 -12.98
N ASP A 474 -15.30 13.48 -13.17
CA ASP A 474 -15.33 12.09 -12.78
C ASP A 474 -14.84 11.93 -11.33
N PRO A 475 -15.38 10.98 -10.55
CA PRO A 475 -14.89 10.70 -9.21
C PRO A 475 -13.41 10.28 -9.22
N VAL A 476 -12.65 10.75 -8.23
CA VAL A 476 -11.27 10.30 -7.99
C VAL A 476 -11.14 9.78 -6.56
N ARG A 477 -10.33 8.74 -6.40
CA ARG A 477 -9.95 8.25 -5.07
C ARG A 477 -8.85 9.12 -4.50
N LEU A 478 -8.79 9.18 -3.17
CA LEU A 478 -7.76 9.91 -2.46
C LEU A 478 -6.35 9.46 -2.91
N GLY A 479 -5.56 10.43 -3.42
CA GLY A 479 -4.22 10.19 -3.96
C GLY A 479 -4.20 9.53 -5.35
N GLY A 480 -5.35 9.36 -6.03
CA GLY A 480 -5.44 9.09 -7.45
C GLY A 480 -5.19 10.36 -8.28
N TRP A 481 -5.50 10.33 -9.57
CA TRP A 481 -5.43 11.52 -10.44
C TRP A 481 -6.60 11.53 -11.42
N GLN A 482 -7.29 12.67 -11.49
CA GLN A 482 -8.27 12.97 -12.52
C GLN A 482 -8.18 14.44 -12.93
N PRO A 483 -8.39 14.77 -14.21
CA PRO A 483 -8.53 16.15 -14.63
C PRO A 483 -9.81 16.72 -14.02
N ILE A 484 -9.68 17.86 -13.30
CA ILE A 484 -10.77 18.52 -12.58
C ILE A 484 -11.21 19.80 -13.32
N ASP A 485 -12.51 19.97 -13.52
CA ASP A 485 -13.10 21.21 -14.04
C ASP A 485 -13.79 21.98 -12.90
N LEU A 486 -13.13 22.99 -12.38
CA LEU A 486 -13.67 23.78 -11.27
C LEU A 486 -14.86 24.67 -11.68
N CYS A 487 -15.11 24.87 -12.97
CA CYS A 487 -16.29 25.59 -13.48
C CYS A 487 -17.54 24.71 -13.51
N ALA A 488 -17.36 23.38 -13.65
CA ALA A 488 -18.44 22.41 -13.77
C ALA A 488 -18.93 21.88 -12.40
N PRO A 489 -20.13 21.27 -12.33
CA PRO A 489 -20.58 20.54 -11.15
C PRO A 489 -19.59 19.47 -10.71
N PRO A 490 -19.44 19.21 -9.40
CA PRO A 490 -20.17 19.81 -8.28
C PRO A 490 -19.58 21.14 -7.79
N PHE A 491 -18.46 21.63 -8.33
CA PHE A 491 -17.70 22.76 -7.78
C PHE A 491 -18.29 24.12 -8.13
N ASN A 492 -18.71 24.32 -9.38
CA ASN A 492 -19.46 25.50 -9.86
C ASN A 492 -18.83 26.85 -9.47
N LEU A 493 -17.49 26.99 -9.57
CA LEU A 493 -16.82 28.27 -9.26
C LEU A 493 -17.12 29.37 -10.27
N GLY A 494 -17.82 29.05 -11.38
CA GLY A 494 -18.04 29.97 -12.49
C GLY A 494 -16.78 30.19 -13.33
N GLU A 495 -16.85 31.05 -14.34
CA GLU A 495 -15.71 31.33 -15.21
C GLU A 495 -14.61 32.07 -14.45
N PRO A 496 -13.34 31.68 -14.62
CA PRO A 496 -12.23 32.41 -14.00
C PRO A 496 -12.00 33.77 -14.67
N LEU A 497 -11.47 34.71 -13.90
CA LEU A 497 -11.04 36.03 -14.40
C LEU A 497 -9.94 35.90 -15.47
N LEU A 498 -9.12 34.88 -15.37
CA LEU A 498 -7.99 34.61 -16.25
C LEU A 498 -7.70 33.12 -16.27
N ARG A 499 -7.27 32.59 -17.42
CA ARG A 499 -6.72 31.24 -17.58
C ARG A 499 -5.27 31.33 -18.05
N LEU A 500 -4.32 30.78 -17.26
CA LEU A 500 -2.93 30.62 -17.65
C LEU A 500 -2.73 29.20 -18.17
N SER A 501 -2.45 29.03 -19.45
CA SER A 501 -2.12 27.72 -20.02
C SER A 501 -0.76 27.26 -19.49
N GLU A 502 -0.68 26.02 -19.02
CA GLU A 502 0.56 25.42 -18.48
C GLU A 502 1.37 24.66 -19.52
N VAL A 503 0.75 24.25 -20.62
CA VAL A 503 1.35 23.38 -21.63
C VAL A 503 0.89 23.83 -23.04
N LEU A 504 1.61 23.38 -24.08
CA LEU A 504 1.35 23.66 -25.50
C LEU A 504 -0.15 23.63 -25.91
N PRO A 505 -0.57 24.28 -26.99
CA PRO A 505 -1.95 24.68 -27.34
C PRO A 505 -3.01 23.57 -27.37
N GLN A 506 -2.64 22.30 -27.17
CA GLN A 506 -3.54 21.15 -27.25
C GLN A 506 -3.99 20.59 -25.88
N SER A 507 -3.47 21.11 -24.75
CA SER A 507 -3.87 20.68 -23.41
C SER A 507 -4.99 21.56 -22.87
N SER A 508 -6.06 20.94 -22.35
CA SER A 508 -7.14 21.65 -21.64
C SER A 508 -6.73 22.09 -20.22
N LYS A 509 -5.50 21.77 -19.77
CA LYS A 509 -4.97 22.14 -18.46
C LYS A 509 -4.60 23.63 -18.41
N ALA A 510 -5.08 24.30 -17.36
CA ALA A 510 -4.73 25.69 -17.08
C ALA A 510 -4.73 25.97 -15.57
N LEU A 511 -4.08 27.04 -15.16
CA LEU A 511 -4.38 27.69 -13.87
C LEU A 511 -5.47 28.75 -14.11
N GLY A 512 -6.63 28.54 -13.48
CA GLY A 512 -7.70 29.52 -13.44
C GLY A 512 -7.52 30.44 -12.24
N LEU A 513 -7.78 31.74 -12.45
CA LEU A 513 -7.81 32.77 -11.40
C LEU A 513 -9.25 33.14 -11.07
N TRP A 514 -9.68 32.92 -9.83
CA TRP A 514 -11.02 33.30 -9.36
C TRP A 514 -10.96 34.33 -8.23
N ARG A 515 -12.03 35.12 -8.10
CA ARG A 515 -12.31 35.78 -6.82
C ARG A 515 -12.97 34.78 -5.87
N LEU A 516 -12.50 34.79 -4.63
CA LEU A 516 -13.17 34.09 -3.54
C LEU A 516 -14.07 35.10 -2.83
N ASP A 517 -15.38 34.90 -2.94
CA ASP A 517 -16.31 35.65 -2.10
C ASP A 517 -16.15 35.20 -0.65
N PRO A 518 -16.10 36.13 0.32
CA PRO A 518 -16.03 35.75 1.72
C PRO A 518 -17.26 34.90 2.10
N ALA A 519 -17.03 33.87 2.88
CA ALA A 519 -18.06 32.93 3.36
C ALA A 519 -19.04 33.64 4.33
#